data_788eb123063ffea04d1ba1c15aedc415
#
_entry.id   788eb123063ffea04d1ba1c15aedc415
#
_cell.length_a   1.000
_cell.length_b   1.000
_cell.length_c   1.000
_cell.angle_alpha   90.00
_cell.angle_beta   90.00
_cell.angle_gamma   90.00
#
_symmetry.space_group_name_H-M   'P 1'
#
loop_
_entity.id
_entity.type
_entity.pdbx_description
1 polymer ?
#
loop_
_entity_poly.entity_id
_entity_poly.type
_entity_poly.pdbx_seq_one_letter_code
_entity_poly.pdbx_strand_id
1 'polypeptide(L)'
;MIAQCLYQSDPKNLASMGRQRLACQRAARKLQWGVQKERISEINEPVPLLMRPAVKEILQDAEQHCFDVLLIGNRDTLCCDAADMERFLPVLNSFNIHIFAGGQGSWVEPSGRHY
;
A
#
# COMPACT_ATOMS: atom_id res chain seq x y z
N MET A 1 14.02 7.53 2.98
CA MET A 1 13.46 6.38 2.24
C MET A 1 12.74 6.84 0.99
N ILE A 2 12.75 6.01 -0.02
CA ILE A 2 11.98 6.23 -1.24
C ILE A 2 10.68 5.45 -1.13
N ALA A 3 9.56 6.14 -1.37
CA ALA A 3 8.23 5.56 -1.24
C ALA A 3 7.52 5.45 -2.58
N GLN A 4 6.70 4.43 -2.73
CA GLN A 4 5.65 4.38 -3.74
C GLN A 4 4.31 4.37 -3.02
N CYS A 5 3.32 5.01 -3.62
CA CYS A 5 1.98 5.10 -3.05
C CYS A 5 1.02 4.19 -3.81
N LEU A 6 0.12 3.55 -3.09
CA LEU A 6 -0.94 2.75 -3.68
C LEU A 6 -2.28 3.28 -3.18
N TYR A 7 -3.13 3.69 -4.11
CA TYR A 7 -4.48 4.16 -3.84
C TYR A 7 -5.49 3.19 -4.42
N GLN A 8 -6.58 2.97 -3.70
CA GLN A 8 -7.66 2.13 -4.18
C GLN A 8 -8.80 3.01 -4.68
N SER A 9 -9.16 2.82 -5.95
CA SER A 9 -10.32 3.52 -6.52
C SER A 9 -11.61 2.96 -5.91
N ASP A 10 -12.53 3.86 -5.59
CA ASP A 10 -13.85 3.50 -5.07
C ASP A 10 -14.91 4.27 -5.83
N PRO A 11 -15.58 3.64 -6.83
CA PRO A 11 -16.59 4.31 -7.62
C PRO A 11 -17.78 4.81 -6.81
N LYS A 12 -18.03 4.21 -5.65
CA LYS A 12 -19.13 4.61 -4.77
C LYS A 12 -18.76 5.74 -3.82
N ASN A 13 -17.48 6.06 -3.71
CA ASN A 13 -16.99 7.10 -2.82
C ASN A 13 -15.80 7.81 -3.47
N LEU A 14 -16.13 8.75 -4.35
CA LEU A 14 -15.10 9.45 -5.12
C LEU A 14 -14.15 10.28 -4.27
N ALA A 15 -14.60 10.70 -3.09
CA ALA A 15 -13.76 11.47 -2.16
C ALA A 15 -12.68 10.61 -1.50
N SER A 16 -12.85 9.29 -1.50
CA SER A 16 -11.90 8.38 -0.85
C SER A 16 -10.50 8.49 -1.46
N MET A 17 -10.41 8.58 -2.78
CA MET A 17 -9.13 8.69 -3.47
C MET A 17 -8.34 9.91 -3.00
N GLY A 18 -9.00 11.06 -2.91
CA GLY A 18 -8.37 12.28 -2.44
C GLY A 18 -7.89 12.19 -1.00
N ARG A 19 -8.68 11.53 -0.14
CA ARG A 19 -8.28 11.32 1.26
C ARG A 19 -7.07 10.40 1.36
N GLN A 20 -7.03 9.34 0.57
CA GLN A 20 -5.88 8.43 0.54
C GLN A 20 -4.61 9.17 0.12
N ARG A 21 -4.71 9.93 -0.97
CA ARG A 21 -3.57 10.70 -1.48
C ARG A 21 -3.07 11.70 -0.44
N LEU A 22 -3.99 12.43 0.19
CA LEU A 22 -3.63 13.41 1.19
C LEU A 22 -2.93 12.78 2.40
N ALA A 23 -3.45 11.63 2.86
CA ALA A 23 -2.84 10.91 3.97
C ALA A 23 -1.41 10.46 3.64
N CYS A 24 -1.21 9.94 2.43
CA CYS A 24 0.11 9.51 1.99
C CYS A 24 1.07 10.70 1.83
N GLN A 25 0.62 11.79 1.25
CA GLN A 25 1.45 12.98 1.07
C GLN A 25 1.86 13.60 2.40
N ARG A 26 0.95 13.65 3.37
CA ARG A 26 1.25 14.16 4.71
C ARG A 26 2.27 13.29 5.42
N ALA A 27 2.11 11.97 5.33
CA ALA A 27 3.04 11.04 5.95
C ALA A 27 4.43 11.15 5.33
N ALA A 28 4.51 11.19 4.00
CA ALA A 28 5.77 11.31 3.31
C ALA A 28 6.50 12.61 3.68
N ARG A 29 5.75 13.71 3.76
CA ARG A 29 6.33 15.00 4.14
C ARG A 29 6.83 15.00 5.58
N LYS A 30 6.02 14.47 6.49
CA LYS A 30 6.37 14.42 7.91
C LYS A 30 7.61 13.55 8.15
N LEU A 31 7.72 12.43 7.45
CA LEU A 31 8.80 11.49 7.61
C LEU A 31 9.97 11.76 6.67
N GLN A 32 9.85 12.79 5.82
CA GLN A 32 10.86 13.19 4.85
C GLN A 32 11.21 12.07 3.86
N TRP A 33 10.18 11.35 3.41
CA TRP A 33 10.32 10.33 2.38
C TRP A 33 10.01 10.92 1.01
N GLY A 34 10.82 10.59 0.00
CA GLY A 34 10.53 10.97 -1.36
C GLY A 34 9.55 10.01 -2.00
N VAL A 35 8.48 10.53 -2.61
CA VAL A 35 7.50 9.71 -3.33
C VAL A 35 7.94 9.58 -4.77
N GLN A 36 8.28 8.37 -5.19
CA GLN A 36 8.75 8.09 -6.54
C GLN A 36 7.60 7.89 -7.53
N LYS A 37 6.57 7.16 -7.11
CA LYS A 37 5.41 6.83 -7.95
C LYS A 37 4.14 6.77 -7.11
N GLU A 38 3.02 7.09 -7.78
CA GLU A 38 1.69 6.90 -7.24
C GLU A 38 0.95 5.97 -8.19
N ARG A 39 0.40 4.89 -7.67
CA ARG A 39 -0.33 3.91 -8.47
C ARG A 39 -1.75 3.80 -7.97
N ILE A 40 -2.68 3.54 -8.89
CA ILE A 40 -4.10 3.41 -8.60
C ILE A 40 -4.54 2.00 -8.93
N SER A 41 -5.14 1.34 -7.96
CA SER A 41 -5.81 0.06 -8.16
C SER A 41 -7.26 0.32 -8.52
N GLU A 42 -7.66 -0.03 -9.75
CA GLU A 42 -8.99 0.23 -10.28
C GLU A 42 -9.80 -1.06 -10.33
N ILE A 43 -10.10 -1.62 -9.17
CA ILE A 43 -10.79 -2.90 -9.11
C ILE A 43 -12.17 -2.70 -8.52
N ASN A 44 -13.18 -3.14 -9.27
CA ASN A 44 -14.58 -3.01 -8.88
C ASN A 44 -15.09 -4.25 -8.14
N GLU A 45 -14.30 -5.31 -8.10
CA GLU A 45 -14.67 -6.58 -7.47
C GLU A 45 -13.57 -7.03 -6.52
N PRO A 46 -13.90 -7.86 -5.53
CA PRO A 46 -12.86 -8.42 -4.64
C PRO A 46 -11.89 -9.29 -5.43
N VAL A 47 -10.70 -8.79 -5.61
CA VAL A 47 -9.62 -9.51 -6.28
C VAL A 47 -8.44 -9.54 -5.31
N PRO A 48 -7.82 -10.70 -5.10
CA PRO A 48 -6.66 -10.78 -4.21
C PRO A 48 -5.58 -9.78 -4.59
N LEU A 49 -4.92 -9.21 -3.61
CA LEU A 49 -3.89 -8.18 -3.83
C LEU A 49 -2.85 -8.61 -4.84
N LEU A 50 -2.35 -9.84 -4.73
CA LEU A 50 -1.30 -10.34 -5.63
C LEU A 50 -1.76 -10.50 -7.08
N MET A 51 -3.07 -10.46 -7.33
CA MET A 51 -3.64 -10.58 -8.67
C MET A 51 -3.96 -9.23 -9.31
N ARG A 52 -3.89 -8.13 -8.55
CA ARG A 52 -4.22 -6.81 -9.07
C ARG A 52 -3.09 -6.26 -9.93
N PRO A 53 -3.40 -5.68 -11.11
CA PRO A 53 -2.34 -5.18 -12.00
C PRO A 53 -1.43 -4.14 -11.35
N ALA A 54 -1.97 -3.20 -10.58
CA ALA A 54 -1.16 -2.19 -9.91
C ALA A 54 -0.19 -2.83 -8.90
N VAL A 55 -0.64 -3.87 -8.19
CA VAL A 55 0.20 -4.58 -7.23
C VAL A 55 1.29 -5.37 -7.96
N LYS A 56 0.98 -5.97 -9.10
CA LYS A 56 1.99 -6.67 -9.89
C LYS A 56 3.11 -5.74 -10.33
N GLU A 57 2.77 -4.51 -10.73
CA GLU A 57 3.78 -3.51 -11.08
C GLU A 57 4.61 -3.09 -9.88
N ILE A 58 3.99 -2.95 -8.71
CA ILE A 58 4.69 -2.65 -7.47
C ILE A 58 5.70 -3.76 -7.15
N LEU A 59 5.31 -5.02 -7.33
CA LEU A 59 6.20 -6.14 -7.06
C LEU A 59 7.37 -6.19 -8.03
N GLN A 60 7.17 -5.80 -9.28
CA GLN A 60 8.25 -5.68 -10.24
C GLN A 60 9.28 -4.64 -9.79
N ASP A 61 8.80 -3.48 -9.34
CA ASP A 61 9.69 -2.44 -8.83
C ASP A 61 10.37 -2.87 -7.52
N ALA A 62 9.67 -3.61 -6.68
CA ALA A 62 10.23 -4.14 -5.44
C ALA A 62 11.37 -5.12 -5.72
N GLU A 63 11.20 -5.99 -6.69
CA GLU A 63 12.24 -6.93 -7.11
C GLU A 63 13.47 -6.22 -7.61
N GLN A 64 13.29 -5.07 -8.25
CA GLN A 64 14.38 -4.23 -8.76
C GLN A 64 14.97 -3.30 -7.69
N HIS A 65 14.47 -3.35 -6.47
CA HIS A 65 14.89 -2.47 -5.37
C HIS A 65 14.74 -0.98 -5.68
N CYS A 66 13.67 -0.63 -6.41
CA CYS A 66 13.44 0.76 -6.82
C CYS A 66 12.94 1.64 -5.69
N PHE A 67 12.39 1.06 -4.61
CA PHE A 67 11.83 1.83 -3.51
C PHE A 67 11.93 1.04 -2.20
N ASP A 68 11.65 1.70 -1.07
CA ASP A 68 11.88 1.14 0.26
C ASP A 68 10.60 0.91 1.05
N VAL A 69 9.56 1.69 0.77
CA VAL A 69 8.33 1.65 1.56
C VAL A 69 7.11 1.83 0.65
N LEU A 70 6.06 1.08 0.94
CA LEU A 70 4.78 1.23 0.25
C LEU A 70 3.84 2.02 1.16
N LEU A 71 3.41 3.20 0.69
CA LEU A 71 2.48 4.06 1.42
C LEU A 71 1.05 3.79 0.97
N ILE A 72 0.17 3.60 1.93
CA ILE A 72 -1.27 3.51 1.69
C ILE A 72 -1.99 4.49 2.62
N GLY A 73 -3.23 4.82 2.30
CA GLY A 73 -4.00 5.73 3.15
C GLY A 73 -4.32 5.09 4.49
N ASN A 74 -5.10 4.03 4.47
CA ASN A 74 -5.43 3.23 5.65
C ASN A 74 -5.39 1.76 5.25
N ARG A 75 -5.20 0.89 6.24
CA ARG A 75 -5.20 -0.55 6.00
C ARG A 75 -6.47 -1.01 5.28
N ASP A 76 -7.62 -0.45 5.66
CA ASP A 76 -8.92 -0.85 5.11
C ASP A 76 -9.17 -0.37 3.68
N THR A 77 -8.41 0.60 3.20
CA THR A 77 -8.64 1.16 1.86
C THR A 77 -8.25 0.22 0.74
N LEU A 78 -7.48 -0.81 1.02
CA LEU A 78 -7.08 -1.78 -0.01
C LEU A 78 -8.20 -2.77 -0.35
N CYS A 79 -9.32 -2.74 0.35
CA CYS A 79 -10.48 -3.60 0.11
C CYS A 79 -10.09 -5.07 0.01
N CYS A 80 -9.36 -5.55 1.02
CA CYS A 80 -8.96 -6.94 1.11
C CYS A 80 -9.24 -7.46 2.50
N ASP A 81 -9.38 -8.78 2.63
CA ASP A 81 -9.55 -9.39 3.95
C ASP A 81 -8.19 -9.63 4.62
N ALA A 82 -8.24 -10.06 5.88
CA ALA A 82 -7.04 -10.30 6.66
C ALA A 82 -6.17 -11.41 6.05
N ALA A 83 -6.79 -12.45 5.52
CA ALA A 83 -6.05 -13.55 4.91
C ALA A 83 -5.29 -13.10 3.66
N ASP A 84 -5.89 -12.22 2.86
CA ASP A 84 -5.24 -11.68 1.68
C ASP A 84 -4.05 -10.81 2.06
N MET A 85 -4.21 -9.95 3.07
CA MET A 85 -3.13 -9.12 3.57
C MET A 85 -1.99 -10.00 4.12
N GLU A 86 -2.31 -11.07 4.81
CA GLU A 86 -1.30 -11.98 5.35
C GLU A 86 -0.51 -12.71 4.25
N ARG A 87 -1.09 -12.89 3.08
CA ARG A 87 -0.36 -13.45 1.93
C ARG A 87 0.51 -12.40 1.24
N PHE A 88 0.08 -11.15 1.26
CA PHE A 88 0.78 -10.06 0.59
C PHE A 88 2.03 -9.59 1.36
N LEU A 89 1.89 -9.42 2.67
CA LEU A 89 2.96 -8.86 3.49
C LEU A 89 4.29 -9.64 3.39
N PRO A 90 4.30 -10.98 3.46
CA PRO A 90 5.58 -11.70 3.35
C PRO A 90 6.27 -11.51 2.01
N VAL A 91 5.49 -11.35 0.93
CA VAL A 91 6.06 -11.13 -0.40
C VAL A 91 6.81 -9.80 -0.44
N LEU A 92 6.19 -8.72 0.05
CA LEU A 92 6.86 -7.43 0.14
C LEU A 92 8.07 -7.48 1.08
N ASN A 93 7.90 -8.10 2.23
CA ASN A 93 8.96 -8.16 3.22
C ASN A 93 10.18 -8.95 2.71
N SER A 94 9.98 -9.90 1.81
CA SER A 94 11.09 -10.64 1.19
C SER A 94 11.98 -9.71 0.36
N PHE A 95 11.47 -8.57 -0.08
CA PHE A 95 12.23 -7.54 -0.78
C PHE A 95 12.65 -6.39 0.14
N ASN A 96 12.51 -6.55 1.45
CA ASN A 96 12.79 -5.52 2.46
C ASN A 96 11.90 -4.29 2.33
N ILE A 97 10.66 -4.48 1.86
CA ILE A 97 9.68 -3.41 1.74
C ILE A 97 8.57 -3.65 2.75
N HIS A 98 8.21 -2.60 3.47
CA HIS A 98 7.14 -2.63 4.45
C HIS A 98 6.06 -1.64 4.06
N ILE A 99 4.84 -1.85 4.55
CA ILE A 99 3.70 -0.98 4.26
C ILE A 99 3.51 -0.01 5.42
N PHE A 100 3.37 1.27 5.09
CA PHE A 100 3.05 2.29 6.06
C PHE A 100 1.68 2.88 5.75
N ALA A 101 0.75 2.83 6.72
CA ALA A 101 -0.58 3.41 6.59
C ALA A 101 -0.53 4.86 7.04
N GLY A 102 -0.48 5.79 6.09
CA GLY A 102 -0.29 7.21 6.38
C GLY A 102 -1.40 7.82 7.20
N GLY A 103 -2.65 7.42 6.96
CA GLY A 103 -3.79 7.90 7.74
C GLY A 103 -3.82 7.40 9.16
N GLN A 104 -3.18 6.28 9.45
CA GLN A 104 -3.09 5.70 10.79
C GLN A 104 -1.76 6.01 11.47
N GLY A 105 -0.77 6.49 10.71
CA GLY A 105 0.54 6.81 11.25
C GLY A 105 1.32 5.61 11.76
N SER A 106 1.11 4.44 11.19
CA SER A 106 1.72 3.21 11.70
C SER A 106 2.07 2.24 10.57
N TRP A 107 3.04 1.38 10.86
CA TRP A 107 3.39 0.28 9.96
C TRP A 107 2.31 -0.77 9.98
N VAL A 108 2.06 -1.37 8.82
CA VAL A 108 1.15 -2.53 8.71
C VAL A 108 1.98 -3.78 8.90
N GLU A 109 1.70 -4.49 9.99
CA GLU A 109 2.46 -5.66 10.39
C GLU A 109 1.65 -6.93 10.18
N PRO A 110 2.29 -8.08 9.91
CA PRO A 110 1.57 -9.35 9.88
C PRO A 110 0.89 -9.61 11.22
N SER A 111 -0.38 -10.04 11.18
CA SER A 111 -1.06 -10.45 12.40
C SER A 111 -0.69 -11.88 12.73
N GLY A 112 -1.00 -12.31 13.94
CA GLY A 112 -0.80 -13.70 14.35
C GLY A 112 0.63 -14.11 14.68
N ARG A 113 1.56 -13.18 14.69
CA ARG A 113 2.94 -13.50 15.02
C ARG A 113 3.26 -13.26 16.48
N HIS A 114 2.28 -13.28 17.27
CA HIS A 114 2.47 -13.16 18.70
C HIS A 114 2.66 -14.55 19.26
N TYR A 115 3.50 -14.66 20.13
CA TYR A 115 3.79 -15.93 20.75
C TYR A 115 4.45 -15.73 22.08
#